data_c0148863819ddc6393a95d96ed7f1176
#
_entry.id   c0148863819ddc6393a95d96ed7f1176
#
_cell.length_a   1.000
_cell.length_b   1.000
_cell.length_c   1.000
_cell.angle_alpha   90.00
_cell.angle_beta   90.00
_cell.angle_gamma   90.00
#
_symmetry.space_group_name_H-M   'P 1'
#
loop_
_entity.id
_entity.type
_entity.pdbx_description
1 polymer ?
#
loop_
_entity_poly.entity_id
_entity_poly.type
_entity_poly.pdbx_seq_one_letter_code
_entity_poly.pdbx_strand_id
1 'polypeptide(L)'
;MPNSTIALTFDFDALSVWFGYPNTTPAMLARGEYGARVGVPRVLDLLQIHHLPATFFIPGHTIDSFPHAVASILEAGHEVAHHSYAHIDPSTQTLDEERHDLERALDALRRIGVQPLGYRSPSADMSPATLGLLETYDFRYDSSLMADDFRPYRPRIGDRVSQQEPLVPGRLARLWELPIAFEFDDWVHFQFNFNPYRNGTSAPSKVLEIWIAELD
;
A
#
# COMPACT_ATOMS: atom_id res chain seq x y z
N MET A 1 22.01 10.28 -19.48
CA MET A 1 21.63 9.79 -18.14
C MET A 1 21.08 8.38 -18.33
N PRO A 2 21.31 7.42 -17.44
CA PRO A 2 20.56 6.17 -17.51
C PRO A 2 19.08 6.50 -17.45
N ASN A 3 18.26 5.77 -18.21
CA ASN A 3 16.80 5.94 -18.16
C ASN A 3 16.32 5.55 -16.74
N SER A 4 15.89 6.53 -15.96
CA SER A 4 15.23 6.28 -14.68
C SER A 4 13.76 5.96 -14.92
N THR A 5 13.22 5.02 -14.18
CA THR A 5 11.80 4.66 -14.21
C THR A 5 11.18 5.07 -12.89
N ILE A 6 10.07 5.81 -12.93
CA ILE A 6 9.28 6.17 -11.77
C ILE A 6 8.01 5.31 -11.79
N ALA A 7 7.74 4.60 -10.70
CA ALA A 7 6.49 3.90 -10.49
C ALA A 7 5.51 4.82 -9.74
N LEU A 8 4.40 5.15 -10.38
CA LEU A 8 3.30 5.87 -9.73
C LEU A 8 2.38 4.85 -9.06
N THR A 9 2.20 4.97 -7.77
CA THR A 9 1.38 4.04 -7.00
C THR A 9 0.39 4.78 -6.11
N PHE A 10 -0.77 4.19 -5.90
CA PHE A 10 -1.84 4.74 -5.08
C PHE A 10 -2.40 3.65 -4.18
N ASP A 11 -2.55 3.92 -2.90
CA ASP A 11 -3.29 3.08 -1.98
C ASP A 11 -4.74 3.58 -1.95
N PHE A 12 -5.66 2.73 -2.41
CA PHE A 12 -7.07 3.07 -2.44
C PHE A 12 -7.82 2.35 -1.32
N ASP A 13 -7.67 2.84 -0.12
CA ASP A 13 -8.20 2.23 1.11
C ASP A 13 -9.67 2.49 1.34
N ALA A 14 -10.16 3.66 0.93
CA ALA A 14 -11.51 4.11 1.22
C ALA A 14 -11.86 3.98 2.72
N LEU A 15 -12.84 3.14 3.06
CA LEU A 15 -13.28 2.97 4.46
C LEU A 15 -12.29 2.13 5.27
N SER A 16 -11.54 1.24 4.63
CA SER A 16 -10.76 0.22 5.33
C SER A 16 -9.60 0.80 6.15
N VAL A 17 -9.05 1.94 5.75
CA VAL A 17 -8.01 2.65 6.52
C VAL A 17 -8.44 2.98 7.95
N TRP A 18 -9.75 3.06 8.21
CA TRP A 18 -10.29 3.38 9.53
C TRP A 18 -10.52 2.16 10.43
N PHE A 19 -10.45 0.93 9.93
CA PHE A 19 -10.74 -0.26 10.71
C PHE A 19 -9.68 -0.57 11.77
N GLY A 20 -8.46 -0.12 11.58
CA GLY A 20 -7.41 -0.19 12.60
C GLY A 20 -7.60 0.78 13.78
N TYR A 21 -8.59 1.69 13.73
CA TYR A 21 -8.87 2.63 14.79
C TYR A 21 -9.93 2.09 15.76
N PRO A 22 -9.80 2.32 17.08
CA PRO A 22 -10.69 1.74 18.09
C PRO A 22 -12.16 2.11 17.96
N ASN A 23 -12.46 3.25 17.33
CA ASN A 23 -13.81 3.79 17.20
C ASN A 23 -14.00 4.41 15.83
N THR A 24 -14.50 3.65 14.88
CA THR A 24 -14.88 4.20 13.56
C THR A 24 -16.15 5.05 13.68
N THR A 25 -16.05 6.30 13.28
CA THR A 25 -17.16 7.27 13.36
C THR A 25 -17.74 7.57 11.99
N PRO A 26 -19.02 8.08 11.89
CA PRO A 26 -19.56 8.52 10.61
C PRO A 26 -18.71 9.55 9.87
N ALA A 27 -18.01 10.42 10.61
CA ALA A 27 -17.08 11.40 10.02
C ALA A 27 -15.86 10.73 9.36
N MET A 28 -15.30 9.69 9.97
CA MET A 28 -14.22 8.88 9.38
C MET A 28 -14.71 8.14 8.13
N LEU A 29 -15.88 7.50 8.20
CA LEU A 29 -16.49 6.81 7.06
C LEU A 29 -16.72 7.77 5.89
N ALA A 30 -17.27 8.96 6.13
CA ALA A 30 -17.48 9.98 5.11
C ALA A 30 -16.16 10.42 4.43
N ARG A 31 -15.07 10.50 5.19
CA ARG A 31 -13.72 10.78 4.62
C ARG A 31 -13.22 9.65 3.74
N GLY A 32 -13.44 8.40 4.15
CA GLY A 32 -13.12 7.23 3.32
C GLY A 32 -13.95 7.19 2.03
N GLU A 33 -15.26 7.48 2.10
CA GLU A 33 -16.11 7.58 0.91
C GLU A 33 -15.65 8.68 -0.07
N TYR A 34 -15.06 9.77 0.43
CA TYR A 34 -14.52 10.82 -0.43
C TYR A 34 -13.46 10.27 -1.39
N GLY A 35 -12.59 9.38 -0.92
CA GLY A 35 -11.60 8.70 -1.76
C GLY A 35 -12.25 8.01 -2.97
N ALA A 36 -13.29 7.20 -2.73
CA ALA A 36 -13.99 6.49 -3.79
C ALA A 36 -14.82 7.40 -4.72
N ARG A 37 -15.48 8.42 -4.16
CA ARG A 37 -16.45 9.27 -4.90
C ARG A 37 -15.81 10.42 -5.65
N VAL A 38 -14.68 10.94 -5.14
CA VAL A 38 -14.04 12.16 -5.65
C VAL A 38 -12.56 11.94 -5.95
N GLY A 39 -11.82 11.28 -5.06
CA GLY A 39 -10.38 11.08 -5.19
C GLY A 39 -10.03 10.25 -6.41
N VAL A 40 -10.55 9.02 -6.48
CA VAL A 40 -10.28 8.10 -7.60
C VAL A 40 -10.64 8.72 -8.96
N PRO A 41 -11.84 9.28 -9.20
CA PRO A 41 -12.12 9.93 -10.47
C PRO A 41 -11.11 11.02 -10.86
N ARG A 42 -10.72 11.87 -9.91
CA ARG A 42 -9.74 12.95 -10.17
C ARG A 42 -8.35 12.42 -10.51
N VAL A 43 -7.92 11.37 -9.82
CA VAL A 43 -6.63 10.71 -10.10
C VAL A 43 -6.67 10.08 -11.49
N LEU A 44 -7.75 9.36 -11.83
CA LEU A 44 -7.90 8.74 -13.14
C LEU A 44 -7.92 9.78 -14.27
N ASP A 45 -8.64 10.89 -14.10
CA ASP A 45 -8.64 12.01 -15.07
C ASP A 45 -7.21 12.54 -15.28
N LEU A 46 -6.45 12.74 -14.20
CA LEU A 46 -5.07 13.22 -14.27
C LEU A 46 -4.15 12.24 -15.00
N LEU A 47 -4.22 10.95 -14.63
CA LEU A 47 -3.44 9.90 -15.27
C LEU A 47 -3.75 9.76 -16.74
N GLN A 48 -5.03 9.89 -17.12
CA GLN A 48 -5.49 9.86 -18.52
C GLN A 48 -4.95 11.05 -19.32
N ILE A 49 -5.03 12.28 -18.78
CA ILE A 49 -4.54 13.49 -19.45
C ILE A 49 -3.05 13.38 -19.77
N HIS A 50 -2.27 12.77 -18.86
CA HIS A 50 -0.82 12.64 -19.00
C HIS A 50 -0.38 11.31 -19.59
N HIS A 51 -1.30 10.41 -19.94
CA HIS A 51 -1.03 9.05 -20.45
C HIS A 51 -0.08 8.24 -19.55
N LEU A 52 -0.27 8.34 -18.25
CA LEU A 52 0.57 7.69 -17.24
C LEU A 52 -0.07 6.38 -16.75
N PRO A 53 0.63 5.25 -16.82
CA PRO A 53 0.23 4.05 -16.13
C PRO A 53 0.47 4.19 -14.62
N ALA A 54 -0.30 3.48 -13.82
CA ALA A 54 -0.15 3.46 -12.38
C ALA A 54 -0.54 2.09 -11.80
N THR A 55 -0.10 1.82 -10.57
CA THR A 55 -0.53 0.68 -9.77
C THR A 55 -1.41 1.16 -8.62
N PHE A 56 -2.56 0.51 -8.43
CA PHE A 56 -3.44 0.75 -7.30
C PHE A 56 -3.41 -0.44 -6.37
N PHE A 57 -2.94 -0.23 -5.14
CA PHE A 57 -3.03 -1.21 -4.05
C PHE A 57 -4.39 -1.05 -3.39
N ILE A 58 -5.23 -2.09 -3.45
CA ILE A 58 -6.64 -1.98 -3.06
C ILE A 58 -6.99 -3.07 -2.06
N PRO A 59 -7.46 -2.72 -0.84
CA PRO A 59 -7.96 -3.71 0.11
C PRO A 59 -9.17 -4.46 -0.41
N GLY A 60 -9.27 -5.75 -0.09
CA GLY A 60 -10.41 -6.57 -0.50
C GLY A 60 -11.76 -6.01 -0.06
N HIS A 61 -11.83 -5.41 1.13
CA HIS A 61 -13.02 -4.73 1.62
C HIS A 61 -13.41 -3.54 0.73
N THR A 62 -12.45 -2.79 0.22
CA THR A 62 -12.69 -1.67 -0.69
C THR A 62 -13.19 -2.16 -2.05
N ILE A 63 -12.66 -3.28 -2.55
CA ILE A 63 -13.17 -3.95 -3.75
C ILE A 63 -14.66 -4.29 -3.59
N ASP A 64 -15.03 -4.90 -2.48
CA ASP A 64 -16.40 -5.31 -2.21
C ASP A 64 -17.34 -4.12 -1.96
N SER A 65 -16.84 -3.03 -1.37
CA SER A 65 -17.65 -1.86 -0.98
C SER A 65 -17.82 -0.83 -2.08
N PHE A 66 -16.83 -0.70 -2.98
CA PHE A 66 -16.81 0.31 -4.04
C PHE A 66 -16.53 -0.28 -5.43
N PRO A 67 -17.33 -1.29 -5.88
CA PRO A 67 -17.05 -2.03 -7.11
C PRO A 67 -16.99 -1.15 -8.35
N HIS A 68 -17.77 -0.06 -8.41
CA HIS A 68 -17.74 0.87 -9.55
C HIS A 68 -16.43 1.66 -9.63
N ALA A 69 -15.88 2.13 -8.51
CA ALA A 69 -14.60 2.84 -8.50
C ALA A 69 -13.46 1.90 -8.92
N VAL A 70 -13.48 0.65 -8.43
CA VAL A 70 -12.49 -0.37 -8.80
C VAL A 70 -12.62 -0.75 -10.29
N ALA A 71 -13.84 -0.90 -10.81
CA ALA A 71 -14.06 -1.14 -12.23
C ALA A 71 -13.49 -0.02 -13.10
N SER A 72 -13.67 1.24 -12.71
CA SER A 72 -13.10 2.39 -13.44
C SER A 72 -11.57 2.37 -13.48
N ILE A 73 -10.91 1.92 -12.41
CA ILE A 73 -9.45 1.76 -12.37
C ILE A 73 -8.99 0.69 -13.37
N LEU A 74 -9.68 -0.46 -13.41
CA LEU A 74 -9.39 -1.55 -14.33
C LEU A 74 -9.67 -1.16 -15.79
N GLU A 75 -10.79 -0.50 -16.06
CA GLU A 75 -11.17 -0.03 -17.40
C GLU A 75 -10.19 1.02 -17.95
N ALA A 76 -9.58 1.81 -17.06
CA ALA A 76 -8.51 2.75 -17.44
C ALA A 76 -7.16 2.05 -17.71
N GLY A 77 -7.05 0.72 -17.50
CA GLY A 77 -5.86 -0.06 -17.81
C GLY A 77 -4.76 0.01 -16.77
N HIS A 78 -5.07 0.41 -15.55
CA HIS A 78 -4.12 0.43 -14.45
C HIS A 78 -3.96 -0.94 -13.79
N GLU A 79 -2.80 -1.19 -13.20
CA GLU A 79 -2.58 -2.38 -12.38
C GLU A 79 -3.37 -2.27 -11.07
N VAL A 80 -4.00 -3.38 -10.68
CA VAL A 80 -4.59 -3.54 -9.35
C VAL A 80 -3.79 -4.59 -8.59
N ALA A 81 -3.27 -4.20 -7.44
CA ALA A 81 -2.42 -4.99 -6.58
C ALA A 81 -3.08 -5.21 -5.20
N HIS A 82 -2.49 -6.11 -4.43
CA HIS A 82 -3.02 -6.57 -3.14
C HIS A 82 -2.64 -5.61 -2.01
N HIS A 83 -3.62 -5.32 -1.11
CA HIS A 83 -3.41 -4.46 0.07
C HIS A 83 -4.16 -4.99 1.30
N SER A 84 -3.98 -6.28 1.63
CA SER A 84 -4.77 -7.00 2.64
C SER A 84 -6.28 -7.01 2.32
N TYR A 85 -7.11 -7.56 3.21
CA TYR A 85 -8.57 -7.45 3.07
C TYR A 85 -9.13 -6.25 3.83
N ALA A 86 -8.78 -6.12 5.11
CA ALA A 86 -9.38 -5.15 6.02
C ALA A 86 -8.43 -4.00 6.40
N HIS A 87 -7.28 -3.88 5.75
CA HIS A 87 -6.27 -2.88 6.06
C HIS A 87 -5.80 -2.94 7.52
N ILE A 88 -5.69 -4.16 8.06
CA ILE A 88 -5.14 -4.37 9.40
C ILE A 88 -3.64 -4.60 9.29
N ASP A 89 -2.89 -3.89 10.13
CA ASP A 89 -1.44 -4.01 10.22
C ASP A 89 -1.01 -5.46 10.52
N PRO A 90 -0.28 -6.13 9.62
CA PRO A 90 0.12 -7.52 9.80
C PRO A 90 0.98 -7.75 11.05
N SER A 91 1.75 -6.75 11.49
CA SER A 91 2.57 -6.88 12.71
C SER A 91 1.75 -7.10 13.97
N THR A 92 0.45 -6.78 13.94
CA THR A 92 -0.49 -6.95 15.05
C THR A 92 -1.29 -8.25 15.00
N GLN A 93 -1.15 -9.03 13.93
CA GLN A 93 -1.91 -10.24 13.68
C GLN A 93 -1.12 -11.51 14.03
N THR A 94 -1.83 -12.56 14.37
CA THR A 94 -1.26 -13.92 14.38
C THR A 94 -1.07 -14.40 12.94
N LEU A 95 -0.21 -15.40 12.74
CA LEU A 95 0.02 -15.99 11.42
C LEU A 95 -1.28 -16.47 10.72
N ASP A 96 -2.21 -17.04 11.49
CA ASP A 96 -3.46 -17.55 10.92
C ASP A 96 -4.43 -16.42 10.57
N GLU A 97 -4.46 -15.34 11.34
CA GLU A 97 -5.24 -14.14 11.03
C GLU A 97 -4.71 -13.44 9.79
N GLU A 98 -3.40 -13.23 9.70
CA GLU A 98 -2.73 -12.62 8.54
C GLU A 98 -2.97 -13.45 7.28
N ARG A 99 -2.79 -14.77 7.35
CA ARG A 99 -3.08 -15.66 6.21
C ARG A 99 -4.53 -15.57 5.78
N HIS A 100 -5.46 -15.60 6.72
CA HIS A 100 -6.89 -15.50 6.41
C HIS A 100 -7.25 -14.17 5.76
N ASP A 101 -6.70 -13.06 6.26
CA ASP A 101 -6.91 -11.73 5.68
C ASP A 101 -6.35 -11.65 4.25
N LEU A 102 -5.14 -12.17 4.03
CA LEU A 102 -4.51 -12.25 2.72
C LEU A 102 -5.35 -13.07 1.73
N GLU A 103 -5.81 -14.27 2.13
CA GLU A 103 -6.63 -15.14 1.30
C GLU A 103 -7.97 -14.50 0.94
N ARG A 104 -8.63 -13.81 1.88
CA ARG A 104 -9.87 -13.07 1.61
C ARG A 104 -9.67 -11.97 0.57
N ALA A 105 -8.56 -11.25 0.62
CA ALA A 105 -8.25 -10.24 -0.39
C ALA A 105 -7.96 -10.85 -1.75
N LEU A 106 -7.23 -11.98 -1.79
CA LEU A 106 -7.03 -12.74 -3.03
C LEU A 106 -8.36 -13.20 -3.63
N ASP A 107 -9.31 -13.63 -2.80
CA ASP A 107 -10.65 -14.00 -3.27
C ASP A 107 -11.44 -12.80 -3.81
N ALA A 108 -11.33 -11.62 -3.18
CA ALA A 108 -11.95 -10.41 -3.69
C ALA A 108 -11.37 -10.01 -5.05
N LEU A 109 -10.04 -10.01 -5.18
CA LEU A 109 -9.34 -9.72 -6.44
C LEU A 109 -9.70 -10.72 -7.55
N ARG A 110 -9.77 -12.01 -7.20
CA ARG A 110 -10.14 -13.07 -8.16
C ARG A 110 -11.56 -12.90 -8.69
N ARG A 111 -12.52 -12.45 -7.85
CA ARG A 111 -13.91 -12.18 -8.28
C ARG A 111 -14.02 -11.08 -9.35
N ILE A 112 -13.08 -10.14 -9.37
CA ILE A 112 -13.01 -9.08 -10.38
C ILE A 112 -12.04 -9.42 -11.53
N GLY A 113 -11.57 -10.67 -11.62
CA GLY A 113 -10.69 -11.15 -12.69
C GLY A 113 -9.23 -10.76 -12.54
N VAL A 114 -8.79 -10.30 -11.38
CA VAL A 114 -7.41 -9.89 -11.11
C VAL A 114 -6.65 -11.01 -10.41
N GLN A 115 -5.46 -11.34 -10.93
CA GLN A 115 -4.43 -12.09 -10.24
C GLN A 115 -3.30 -11.12 -9.89
N PRO A 116 -3.17 -10.67 -8.63
CA PRO A 116 -2.20 -9.64 -8.28
C PRO A 116 -0.77 -10.16 -8.42
N LEU A 117 0.12 -9.32 -8.93
CA LEU A 117 1.55 -9.59 -8.94
C LEU A 117 2.26 -8.93 -7.76
N GLY A 118 1.72 -7.82 -7.28
CA GLY A 118 2.27 -6.99 -6.22
C GLY A 118 1.44 -7.01 -4.95
N TYR A 119 2.14 -6.76 -3.86
CA TYR A 119 1.59 -6.55 -2.53
C TYR A 119 2.13 -5.24 -1.94
N ARG A 120 1.32 -4.57 -1.17
CA ARG A 120 1.75 -3.53 -0.22
C ARG A 120 1.09 -3.80 1.12
N SER A 121 1.90 -3.72 2.17
CA SER A 121 1.42 -3.95 3.52
C SER A 121 0.68 -2.71 4.06
N PRO A 122 -0.48 -2.88 4.70
CA PRO A 122 -1.08 -1.81 5.49
C PRO A 122 -0.06 -1.21 6.48
N SER A 123 -0.09 0.11 6.62
CA SER A 123 0.81 0.85 7.54
C SER A 123 2.31 0.73 7.23
N ALA A 124 2.68 0.16 6.08
CA ALA A 124 4.08 -0.12 5.72
C ALA A 124 4.84 -0.92 6.79
N ASP A 125 4.13 -1.79 7.52
CA ASP A 125 4.72 -2.69 8.54
C ASP A 125 4.35 -4.15 8.26
N MET A 126 5.12 -5.07 8.78
CA MET A 126 5.01 -6.49 8.47
C MET A 126 5.20 -7.37 9.70
N SER A 127 4.53 -8.51 9.71
CA SER A 127 4.88 -9.61 10.60
C SER A 127 6.17 -10.32 10.12
N PRO A 128 6.84 -11.08 10.98
CA PRO A 128 7.95 -11.93 10.56
C PRO A 128 7.57 -12.99 9.50
N ALA A 129 6.27 -13.26 9.32
CA ALA A 129 5.76 -14.26 8.40
C ALA A 129 5.36 -13.70 7.03
N THR A 130 5.09 -12.39 6.92
CA THR A 130 4.53 -11.75 5.72
C THR A 130 5.27 -12.12 4.45
N LEU A 131 6.58 -11.91 4.38
CA LEU A 131 7.36 -12.23 3.18
C LEU A 131 7.31 -13.71 2.80
N GLY A 132 7.24 -14.60 3.80
CA GLY A 132 7.08 -16.05 3.57
C GLY A 132 5.70 -16.41 3.01
N LEU A 133 4.65 -15.74 3.48
CA LEU A 133 3.31 -15.87 2.93
C LEU A 133 3.26 -15.37 1.49
N LEU A 134 3.82 -14.19 1.21
CA LEU A 134 3.86 -13.64 -0.14
C LEU A 134 4.55 -14.59 -1.13
N GLU A 135 5.64 -15.26 -0.74
CA GLU A 135 6.27 -16.30 -1.56
C GLU A 135 5.37 -17.53 -1.76
N THR A 136 4.58 -17.90 -0.76
CA THR A 136 3.66 -19.05 -0.82
C THR A 136 2.53 -18.83 -1.82
N TYR A 137 2.09 -17.58 -1.95
CA TYR A 137 1.03 -17.17 -2.89
C TYR A 137 1.57 -16.59 -4.20
N ASP A 138 2.85 -16.81 -4.53
CA ASP A 138 3.50 -16.47 -5.80
C ASP A 138 3.51 -14.96 -6.15
N PHE A 139 3.52 -14.07 -5.15
CA PHE A 139 3.74 -12.66 -5.39
C PHE A 139 5.13 -12.41 -6.00
N ARG A 140 5.19 -11.47 -6.96
CA ARG A 140 6.41 -11.12 -7.68
C ARG A 140 7.17 -9.99 -7.01
N TYR A 141 6.44 -9.06 -6.39
CA TYR A 141 7.02 -7.93 -5.68
C TYR A 141 6.20 -7.53 -4.46
N ASP A 142 6.89 -6.93 -3.54
CA ASP A 142 6.37 -6.15 -2.43
C ASP A 142 6.76 -4.68 -2.59
N SER A 143 6.01 -3.77 -1.97
CA SER A 143 6.31 -2.35 -1.96
C SER A 143 5.94 -1.77 -0.59
N SER A 144 6.66 -2.22 0.45
CA SER A 144 6.37 -1.85 1.84
C SER A 144 7.61 -1.47 2.63
N LEU A 145 8.78 -2.01 2.26
CA LEU A 145 10.00 -1.86 3.03
C LEU A 145 10.91 -0.76 2.47
N MET A 146 11.83 -0.27 3.31
CA MET A 146 12.62 0.94 3.08
C MET A 146 14.12 0.70 3.31
N ALA A 147 14.68 -0.41 2.79
CA ALA A 147 16.10 -0.70 2.99
C ALA A 147 17.00 -0.15 1.86
N ASP A 148 16.42 0.49 0.86
CA ASP A 148 17.10 1.27 -0.17
C ASP A 148 16.20 2.46 -0.54
N ASP A 149 16.76 3.55 -1.06
CA ASP A 149 15.99 4.74 -1.43
C ASP A 149 15.10 4.46 -2.65
N PHE A 150 15.70 4.02 -3.78
CA PHE A 150 15.00 3.89 -5.07
C PHE A 150 15.31 2.62 -5.83
N ARG A 151 16.22 1.78 -5.35
CA ARG A 151 16.65 0.59 -6.08
C ARG A 151 15.90 -0.64 -5.62
N PRO A 152 15.25 -1.37 -6.52
CA PRO A 152 14.67 -2.66 -6.18
C PRO A 152 15.73 -3.59 -5.58
N TYR A 153 15.37 -4.27 -4.50
CA TYR A 153 16.27 -5.22 -3.83
C TYR A 153 15.52 -6.51 -3.46
N ARG A 154 16.26 -7.51 -2.99
CA ARG A 154 15.69 -8.74 -2.44
C ARG A 154 15.63 -8.61 -0.92
N PRO A 155 14.45 -8.55 -0.31
CA PRO A 155 14.34 -8.53 1.15
C PRO A 155 14.79 -9.87 1.72
N ARG A 156 14.99 -9.94 3.03
CA ARG A 156 15.41 -11.17 3.71
C ARG A 156 14.27 -11.74 4.55
N ILE A 157 14.24 -13.06 4.61
CA ILE A 157 13.30 -13.83 5.42
C ILE A 157 14.09 -14.57 6.50
N GLY A 158 13.64 -14.42 7.76
CA GLY A 158 14.23 -15.13 8.89
C GLY A 158 15.47 -14.47 9.48
N ASP A 159 15.61 -13.16 9.33
CA ASP A 159 16.59 -12.37 10.07
C ASP A 159 16.43 -12.62 11.59
N ARG A 160 17.51 -12.81 12.29
CA ARG A 160 17.51 -12.90 13.76
C ARG A 160 18.16 -11.67 14.35
N VAL A 161 17.38 -10.95 15.15
CA VAL A 161 17.78 -9.71 15.79
C VAL A 161 17.64 -9.86 17.31
N SER A 162 18.66 -9.46 18.06
CA SER A 162 18.60 -9.36 19.51
C SER A 162 19.31 -8.10 19.98
N GLN A 163 19.06 -7.71 21.24
CA GLN A 163 19.78 -6.59 21.84
C GLN A 163 21.22 -6.96 22.27
N GLN A 164 21.53 -8.25 22.36
CA GLN A 164 22.79 -8.75 22.89
C GLN A 164 23.76 -9.19 21.81
N GLU A 165 23.28 -9.51 20.61
CA GLU A 165 24.10 -10.03 19.54
C GLU A 165 23.86 -9.28 18.23
N PRO A 166 24.87 -9.23 17.36
CA PRO A 166 24.71 -8.66 16.02
C PRO A 166 23.61 -9.37 15.22
N LEU A 167 23.05 -8.66 14.24
CA LEU A 167 22.13 -9.22 13.26
C LEU A 167 22.72 -10.48 12.60
N VAL A 168 21.95 -11.57 12.64
CA VAL A 168 22.20 -12.75 11.82
C VAL A 168 21.26 -12.72 10.64
N PRO A 169 21.77 -12.45 9.43
CA PRO A 169 20.90 -12.32 8.26
C PRO A 169 20.25 -13.64 7.87
N GLY A 170 19.01 -13.58 7.49
CA GLY A 170 18.26 -14.69 6.92
C GLY A 170 18.58 -14.91 5.42
N ARG A 171 17.76 -15.70 4.76
CA ARG A 171 17.87 -15.91 3.32
C ARG A 171 17.23 -14.78 2.51
N LEU A 172 17.71 -14.53 1.29
CA LEU A 172 17.04 -13.63 0.36
C LEU A 172 15.68 -14.21 -0.08
N ALA A 173 14.68 -13.35 -0.16
CA ALA A 173 13.38 -13.68 -0.72
C ALA A 173 13.46 -13.87 -2.24
N ARG A 174 12.50 -14.60 -2.80
CA ARG A 174 12.34 -14.77 -4.25
C ARG A 174 11.64 -13.60 -4.93
N LEU A 175 10.82 -12.88 -4.19
CA LEU A 175 10.14 -11.66 -4.65
C LEU A 175 11.07 -10.44 -4.57
N TRP A 176 10.73 -9.40 -5.31
CA TRP A 176 11.44 -8.12 -5.26
C TRP A 176 10.76 -7.17 -4.29
N GLU A 177 11.56 -6.36 -3.61
CA GLU A 177 11.10 -5.16 -2.94
C GLU A 177 11.24 -3.98 -3.88
N LEU A 178 10.15 -3.23 -4.07
CA LEU A 178 10.12 -1.92 -4.69
C LEU A 178 9.98 -0.90 -3.56
N PRO A 179 11.09 -0.31 -3.09
CA PRO A 179 11.08 0.46 -1.86
C PRO A 179 10.15 1.66 -1.95
N ILE A 180 9.57 2.01 -0.82
CA ILE A 180 8.82 3.25 -0.61
C ILE A 180 9.62 4.16 0.31
N ALA A 181 9.27 5.45 0.33
CA ALA A 181 9.79 6.40 1.29
C ALA A 181 8.63 7.25 1.83
N PHE A 182 8.63 7.50 3.13
CA PHE A 182 7.57 8.29 3.76
C PHE A 182 7.49 9.72 3.26
N GLU A 183 8.59 10.24 2.72
CA GLU A 183 8.66 11.56 2.10
C GLU A 183 7.74 11.67 0.88
N PHE A 184 7.52 10.56 0.16
CA PHE A 184 6.61 10.48 -1.00
C PHE A 184 5.19 10.05 -0.66
N ASP A 185 4.94 9.67 0.58
CA ASP A 185 3.61 9.26 1.05
C ASP A 185 2.77 10.48 1.41
N ASP A 186 1.66 10.68 0.73
CA ASP A 186 0.77 11.81 0.95
C ASP A 186 0.06 11.74 2.32
N TRP A 187 -0.11 10.56 2.89
CA TRP A 187 -0.71 10.36 4.21
C TRP A 187 0.04 11.11 5.32
N VAL A 188 1.37 11.06 5.33
CA VAL A 188 2.18 11.74 6.35
C VAL A 188 2.09 13.26 6.26
N HIS A 189 1.79 13.79 5.07
CA HIS A 189 1.73 15.22 4.81
C HIS A 189 0.34 15.83 4.98
N PHE A 190 -0.74 15.06 4.73
CA PHE A 190 -2.09 15.60 4.64
C PHE A 190 -3.09 15.01 5.64
N GLN A 191 -2.71 13.94 6.34
CA GLN A 191 -3.62 13.33 7.30
C GLN A 191 -3.75 14.13 8.58
N PHE A 192 -4.99 14.44 8.95
CA PHE A 192 -5.34 15.07 10.22
C PHE A 192 -6.38 14.25 10.98
N ASN A 193 -6.13 14.01 12.27
CA ASN A 193 -7.06 13.39 13.21
C ASN A 193 -6.95 14.01 14.59
N PHE A 194 -8.08 14.08 15.30
CA PHE A 194 -8.10 14.45 16.72
C PHE A 194 -7.83 13.27 17.66
N ASN A 195 -8.25 12.06 17.29
CA ASN A 195 -8.06 10.88 18.12
C ASN A 195 -7.81 9.63 17.27
N PRO A 196 -6.63 9.00 17.33
CA PRO A 196 -5.41 9.58 17.92
C PRO A 196 -5.02 10.88 17.24
N TYR A 197 -4.38 11.79 17.97
CA TYR A 197 -3.95 13.07 17.39
C TYR A 197 -2.87 12.85 16.32
N ARG A 198 -3.15 13.34 15.13
CA ARG A 198 -2.21 13.40 14.02
C ARG A 198 -2.37 14.74 13.31
N ASN A 199 -1.27 15.37 12.98
CA ASN A 199 -1.25 16.66 12.29
C ASN A 199 -0.22 16.64 11.16
N GLY A 200 -0.63 16.09 10.02
CA GLY A 200 0.11 16.14 8.76
C GLY A 200 -0.35 17.24 7.81
N THR A 201 -1.03 18.30 8.32
CA THR A 201 -1.55 19.37 7.46
C THR A 201 -0.43 20.23 6.91
N SER A 202 0.03 19.92 5.71
CA SER A 202 1.06 20.67 4.98
C SER A 202 0.46 21.43 3.80
N ALA A 203 1.11 22.52 3.39
CA ALA A 203 0.74 23.19 2.16
C ALA A 203 1.13 22.32 0.96
N PRO A 204 0.26 22.15 -0.07
CA PRO A 204 0.62 21.35 -1.25
C PRO A 204 1.91 21.80 -1.95
N SER A 205 2.20 23.10 -1.96
CA SER A 205 3.44 23.64 -2.52
C SER A 205 4.69 23.17 -1.76
N LYS A 206 4.59 23.02 -0.44
CA LYS A 206 5.70 22.48 0.37
C LYS A 206 5.94 21.01 0.10
N VAL A 207 4.88 20.22 -0.04
CA VAL A 207 4.99 18.80 -0.37
C VAL A 207 5.57 18.61 -1.77
N LEU A 208 5.14 19.42 -2.74
CA LEU A 208 5.73 19.42 -4.08
C LEU A 208 7.23 19.74 -4.05
N GLU A 209 7.66 20.71 -3.24
CA GLU A 209 9.07 21.05 -3.06
C GLU A 209 9.88 19.87 -2.50
N ILE A 210 9.32 19.16 -1.49
CA ILE A 210 9.94 17.93 -0.95
C ILE A 210 10.08 16.88 -2.04
N TRP A 211 9.02 16.55 -2.76
CA TRP A 211 9.03 15.52 -3.79
C TRP A 211 9.99 15.84 -4.94
N ILE A 212 10.09 17.10 -5.34
CA ILE A 212 11.06 17.51 -6.36
C ILE A 212 12.50 17.35 -5.83
N ALA A 213 12.76 17.76 -4.59
CA ALA A 213 14.09 17.65 -4.00
C ALA A 213 14.57 16.20 -3.81
N GLU A 214 13.63 15.27 -3.56
CA GLU A 214 13.97 13.84 -3.44
C GLU A 214 14.18 13.15 -4.81
N LEU A 215 13.66 13.72 -5.89
CA LEU A 215 13.82 13.18 -7.25
C LEU A 215 15.06 13.71 -8.00
N ASP A 216 15.69 14.79 -7.52
CA ASP A 216 16.87 15.43 -8.12
C ASP A 216 18.17 14.77 -7.66
#